data_71b913818475ae38c160bea14be09122
#
_entry.id   71b913818475ae38c160bea14be09122
#
_cell.length_a   1.000
_cell.length_b   1.000
_cell.length_c   1.000
_cell.angle_alpha   90.00
_cell.angle_beta   90.00
_cell.angle_gamma   90.00
#
_symmetry.space_group_name_H-M   'P 1'
#
loop_
_entity.id
_entity.type
_entity.pdbx_description
1 polymer ?
#
loop_
_entity_poly.entity_id
_entity_poly.type
_entity_poly.pdbx_seq_one_letter_code
_entity_poly.pdbx_strand_id
1 'polypeptide(L)'
;SLGAMFQNGLGVPQNYMEAVKWYQKSAMGNHPDGQYLLGLALKEGSGVPRDRIEAFKWLQLAAEGDKKYIESRDELALLLPAEMMAEGKRRAEEHHQYHGSGN
;
A
#
# COMPACT_ATOMS: atom_id res chain seq x y z
N SER A 1 5.17 -1.90 -19.46
CA SER A 1 5.22 -0.78 -18.55
C SER A 1 6.53 -0.76 -17.79
N LEU A 2 6.79 0.34 -17.16
CA LEU A 2 8.03 0.48 -16.40
C LEU A 2 8.12 -0.55 -15.29
N GLY A 3 7.03 -0.76 -14.59
CA GLY A 3 7.00 -1.75 -13.54
C GLY A 3 7.27 -3.14 -14.04
N ALA A 4 6.70 -3.48 -15.19
CA ALA A 4 6.89 -4.80 -15.76
C ALA A 4 8.35 -5.02 -16.14
N MET A 5 9.00 -3.99 -16.67
CA MET A 5 10.41 -4.09 -17.01
C MET A 5 11.26 -4.39 -15.79
N PHE A 6 10.99 -3.73 -14.71
CA PHE A 6 11.74 -3.96 -13.49
C PHE A 6 11.50 -5.36 -12.95
N GLN A 7 10.27 -5.82 -13.02
CA GLN A 7 9.93 -7.16 -12.54
C GLN A 7 10.66 -8.24 -13.32
N ASN A 8 10.96 -7.96 -14.57
CA ASN A 8 11.65 -8.93 -15.40
C ASN A 8 13.17 -8.90 -15.23
N GLY A 9 13.62 -8.13 -14.23
CA GLY A 9 15.04 -8.09 -13.95
C GLY A 9 15.83 -7.09 -14.76
N LEU A 10 15.17 -6.38 -15.63
CA LEU A 10 15.83 -5.36 -16.41
C LEU A 10 16.01 -4.07 -15.64
N GLY A 11 15.12 -3.84 -14.70
CA GLY A 11 15.26 -2.72 -13.82
C GLY A 11 16.09 -3.13 -12.63
N VAL A 12 16.63 -2.19 -11.97
CA VAL A 12 17.46 -2.45 -10.82
C VAL A 12 16.66 -2.25 -9.55
N PRO A 13 17.01 -2.96 -8.48
CA PRO A 13 16.28 -2.83 -7.23
C PRO A 13 16.21 -1.40 -6.72
N GLN A 14 17.23 -0.61 -6.98
CA GLN A 14 17.21 0.76 -6.49
C GLN A 14 16.13 1.61 -7.15
N ASN A 15 15.72 1.26 -8.36
CA ASN A 15 14.61 1.97 -9.00
C ASN A 15 13.29 1.70 -8.27
N TYR A 16 13.10 0.48 -7.80
CA TYR A 16 11.94 0.18 -6.97
C TYR A 16 12.03 0.91 -5.65
N MET A 17 13.22 0.96 -5.05
CA MET A 17 13.38 1.63 -3.78
C MET A 17 13.06 3.12 -3.91
N GLU A 18 13.48 3.74 -5.00
CA GLU A 18 13.14 5.14 -5.22
C GLU A 18 11.66 5.34 -5.45
N ALA A 19 11.06 4.45 -6.24
CA ALA A 19 9.63 4.53 -6.48
C ALA A 19 8.87 4.42 -5.17
N VAL A 20 9.28 3.51 -4.31
CA VAL A 20 8.60 3.33 -3.02
C VAL A 20 8.72 4.57 -2.16
N LYS A 21 9.85 5.25 -2.22
CA LYS A 21 9.98 6.51 -1.46
C LYS A 21 8.94 7.52 -1.90
N TRP A 22 8.73 7.63 -3.21
CA TRP A 22 7.69 8.53 -3.72
C TRP A 22 6.30 8.07 -3.32
N TYR A 23 6.06 6.75 -3.38
CA TYR A 23 4.77 6.22 -2.95
C TYR A 23 4.52 6.54 -1.49
N GLN A 24 5.57 6.41 -0.65
CA GLN A 24 5.41 6.70 0.77
C GLN A 24 5.05 8.16 1.00
N LYS A 25 5.70 9.06 0.30
CA LYS A 25 5.37 10.48 0.43
C LYS A 25 3.94 10.75 0.02
N SER A 26 3.53 10.19 -1.11
CA SER A 26 2.19 10.37 -1.60
C SER A 26 1.17 9.75 -0.64
N ALA A 27 1.47 8.57 -0.13
CA ALA A 27 0.57 7.88 0.78
C ALA A 27 0.39 8.65 2.08
N MET A 28 1.49 9.18 2.60
CA MET A 28 1.42 9.96 3.83
C MET A 28 0.64 11.26 3.62
N GLY A 29 0.59 11.74 2.39
CA GLY A 29 -0.20 12.92 2.06
C GLY A 29 -1.67 12.62 1.80
N ASN A 30 -2.09 11.39 2.09
CA ASN A 30 -3.49 10.94 1.93
C ASN A 30 -3.96 10.90 0.48
N HIS A 31 -3.04 10.62 -0.44
CA HIS A 31 -3.39 10.44 -1.84
C HIS A 31 -3.68 8.96 -2.10
N PRO A 32 -4.91 8.63 -2.52
CA PRO A 32 -5.26 7.21 -2.70
C PRO A 32 -4.36 6.48 -3.68
N ASP A 33 -3.95 7.14 -4.76
CA ASP A 33 -3.08 6.48 -5.73
C ASP A 33 -1.76 6.08 -5.12
N GLY A 34 -1.16 6.97 -4.33
CA GLY A 34 0.09 6.65 -3.65
C GLY A 34 -0.08 5.55 -2.62
N GLN A 35 -1.20 5.58 -1.90
CA GLN A 35 -1.49 4.55 -0.91
C GLN A 35 -1.65 3.19 -1.59
N TYR A 36 -2.31 3.17 -2.74
CA TYR A 36 -2.49 1.94 -3.49
C TYR A 36 -1.14 1.38 -3.96
N LEU A 37 -0.31 2.23 -4.54
CA LEU A 37 0.98 1.78 -5.05
C LEU A 37 1.89 1.30 -3.93
N LEU A 38 1.88 2.00 -2.81
CA LEU A 38 2.65 1.57 -1.64
C LEU A 38 2.13 0.23 -1.14
N GLY A 39 0.82 0.07 -1.09
CA GLY A 39 0.23 -1.19 -0.68
C GLY A 39 0.64 -2.34 -1.57
N LEU A 40 0.67 -2.12 -2.89
CA LEU A 40 1.10 -3.16 -3.81
C LEU A 40 2.56 -3.52 -3.61
N ALA A 41 3.41 -2.51 -3.39
CA ALA A 41 4.84 -2.76 -3.17
C ALA A 41 5.04 -3.60 -1.92
N LEU A 42 4.31 -3.29 -0.86
CA LEU A 42 4.42 -4.06 0.38
C LEU A 42 3.86 -5.47 0.24
N LYS A 43 2.78 -5.61 -0.54
CA LYS A 43 2.18 -6.91 -0.77
C LYS A 43 3.15 -7.83 -1.50
N GLU A 44 3.88 -7.28 -2.45
CA GLU A 44 4.78 -8.08 -3.28
C GLU A 44 6.22 -8.06 -2.80
N GLY A 45 6.57 -7.12 -1.97
CA GLY A 45 7.96 -7.00 -1.53
C GLY A 45 8.84 -6.36 -2.58
N SER A 46 8.30 -5.42 -3.34
CA SER A 46 9.04 -4.74 -4.41
C SER A 46 9.62 -3.44 -3.88
N GLY A 47 10.93 -3.42 -3.67
CA GLY A 47 11.60 -2.23 -3.15
C GLY A 47 11.49 -2.05 -1.66
N VAL A 48 10.72 -2.88 -0.98
CA VAL A 48 10.57 -2.89 0.47
C VAL A 48 10.36 -4.34 0.89
N PRO A 49 10.65 -4.69 2.14
CA PRO A 49 10.32 -6.03 2.62
C PRO A 49 8.82 -6.25 2.56
N ARG A 50 8.44 -7.47 2.18
CA ARG A 50 7.02 -7.80 2.09
C ARG A 50 6.37 -7.71 3.47
N ASP A 51 5.24 -7.01 3.54
CA ASP A 51 4.48 -6.86 4.79
C ASP A 51 3.01 -6.78 4.42
N ARG A 52 2.32 -7.89 4.55
CA ARG A 52 0.92 -7.96 4.14
C ARG A 52 0.00 -7.16 5.04
N ILE A 53 0.34 -7.03 6.31
CA ILE A 53 -0.48 -6.23 7.21
C ILE A 53 -0.42 -4.76 6.82
N GLU A 54 0.79 -4.24 6.61
CA GLU A 54 0.93 -2.86 6.15
C GLU A 54 0.32 -2.68 4.78
N ALA A 55 0.49 -3.68 3.90
CA ALA A 55 -0.12 -3.60 2.58
C ALA A 55 -1.64 -3.45 2.70
N PHE A 56 -2.25 -4.23 3.57
CA PHE A 56 -3.69 -4.14 3.76
C PHE A 56 -4.09 -2.77 4.33
N LYS A 57 -3.31 -2.26 5.27
CA LYS A 57 -3.55 -0.92 5.81
C LYS A 57 -3.63 0.11 4.70
N TRP A 58 -2.62 0.11 3.83
CA TRP A 58 -2.57 1.13 2.77
C TRP A 58 -3.64 0.91 1.71
N LEU A 59 -3.93 -0.35 1.38
CA LEU A 59 -5.01 -0.62 0.44
C LEU A 59 -6.37 -0.24 1.03
N GLN A 60 -6.54 -0.45 2.33
CA GLN A 60 -7.77 -0.03 3.00
C GLN A 60 -7.93 1.49 2.90
N LEU A 61 -6.87 2.23 3.16
CA LEU A 61 -6.92 3.68 3.07
C LEU A 61 -7.20 4.13 1.64
N ALA A 62 -6.56 3.49 0.68
CA ALA A 62 -6.79 3.83 -0.73
C ALA A 62 -8.24 3.58 -1.12
N ALA A 63 -8.79 2.46 -0.66
CA ALA A 63 -10.18 2.11 -0.99
C ALA A 63 -11.17 3.10 -0.36
N GLU A 64 -10.83 3.63 0.81
CA GLU A 64 -11.66 4.64 1.44
C GLU A 64 -11.62 5.95 0.68
N GLY A 65 -10.48 6.25 0.08
CA GLY A 65 -10.35 7.48 -0.69
C GLY A 65 -10.83 7.39 -2.12
N ASP A 66 -10.81 6.19 -2.70
CA ASP A 66 -11.21 5.99 -4.08
C ASP A 66 -11.76 4.58 -4.24
N LYS A 67 -13.01 4.50 -4.66
CA LYS A 67 -13.71 3.21 -4.76
C LYS A 67 -13.03 2.23 -5.71
N LYS A 68 -12.26 2.72 -6.66
CA LYS A 68 -11.65 1.82 -7.64
C LYS A 68 -10.62 0.90 -7.00
N TYR A 69 -10.18 1.18 -5.78
CA TYR A 69 -9.20 0.34 -5.08
C TYR A 69 -9.83 -0.67 -4.15
N ILE A 70 -11.16 -0.70 -4.06
CA ILE A 70 -11.84 -1.65 -3.18
C ILE A 70 -11.54 -3.08 -3.60
N GLU A 71 -11.54 -3.35 -4.89
CA GLU A 71 -11.28 -4.69 -5.40
C GLU A 71 -9.88 -5.17 -5.01
N SER A 72 -8.89 -4.29 -5.14
CA SER A 72 -7.52 -4.66 -4.76
C SER A 72 -7.41 -4.96 -3.28
N ARG A 73 -8.06 -4.15 -2.45
CA ARG A 73 -8.08 -4.43 -1.02
C ARG A 73 -8.74 -5.77 -0.73
N ASP A 74 -9.85 -6.05 -1.38
CA ASP A 74 -10.57 -7.29 -1.12
C ASP A 74 -9.79 -8.51 -1.57
N GLU A 75 -9.04 -8.39 -2.66
CA GLU A 75 -8.21 -9.49 -3.11
C GLU A 75 -7.15 -9.85 -2.07
N LEU A 76 -6.52 -8.84 -1.49
CA LEU A 76 -5.54 -9.12 -0.44
C LEU A 76 -6.22 -9.70 0.79
N ALA A 77 -7.41 -9.20 1.12
CA ALA A 77 -8.13 -9.69 2.28
C ALA A 77 -8.37 -11.19 2.22
N LEU A 78 -8.57 -11.72 1.02
CA LEU A 78 -8.78 -13.15 0.86
C LEU A 78 -7.56 -13.98 1.26
N LEU A 79 -6.38 -13.36 1.28
CA LEU A 79 -5.15 -14.04 1.61
C LEU A 79 -4.76 -13.91 3.07
N LEU A 80 -5.51 -13.10 3.84
CA LEU A 80 -5.10 -12.79 5.20
C LEU A 80 -5.97 -13.49 6.23
N PRO A 81 -5.36 -14.02 7.29
CA PRO A 81 -6.14 -14.44 8.46
C PRO A 81 -6.88 -13.25 9.05
N ALA A 82 -7.98 -13.54 9.74
CA ALA A 82 -8.80 -12.49 10.30
C ALA A 82 -8.02 -11.58 11.25
N GLU A 83 -7.08 -12.15 12.00
CA GLU A 83 -6.29 -11.37 12.94
C GLU A 83 -5.43 -10.33 12.22
N MET A 84 -4.85 -10.73 11.08
CA MET A 84 -4.02 -9.81 10.32
C MET A 84 -4.85 -8.72 9.69
N MET A 85 -6.04 -9.07 9.20
CA MET A 85 -6.96 -8.07 8.67
C MET A 85 -7.35 -7.06 9.73
N ALA A 86 -7.66 -7.55 10.92
CA ALA A 86 -8.05 -6.67 12.02
C ALA A 86 -6.93 -5.69 12.37
N GLU A 87 -5.69 -6.21 12.39
CA GLU A 87 -4.56 -5.34 12.70
C GLU A 87 -4.36 -4.29 11.61
N GLY A 88 -4.50 -4.68 10.35
CA GLY A 88 -4.39 -3.71 9.26
C GLY A 88 -5.44 -2.62 9.34
N LYS A 89 -6.67 -3.01 9.65
CA LYS A 89 -7.73 -2.03 9.81
C LYS A 89 -7.46 -1.10 10.99
N ARG A 90 -6.95 -1.64 12.08
CA ARG A 90 -6.62 -0.82 13.24
C ARG A 90 -5.56 0.22 12.88
N ARG A 91 -4.56 -0.21 12.14
CA ARG A 91 -3.50 0.74 11.73
C ARG A 91 -4.04 1.81 10.80
N ALA A 92 -4.99 1.45 9.93
CA ALA A 92 -5.62 2.44 9.06
C ALA A 92 -6.40 3.46 9.88
N GLU A 93 -7.10 3.01 10.92
CA GLU A 93 -7.80 3.92 11.82
C GLU A 93 -6.84 4.88 12.51
N GLU A 94 -5.71 4.35 12.96
CA GLU A 94 -4.71 5.19 13.60
C GLU A 94 -4.19 6.25 12.63
N HIS A 95 -4.00 5.87 11.38
CA HIS A 95 -3.56 6.84 10.39
C HIS A 95 -4.58 7.97 10.24
N HIS A 96 -5.86 7.63 10.23
CA HIS A 96 -6.89 8.66 10.15
C HIS A 96 -6.83 9.61 11.34
N GLN A 97 -6.63 9.06 12.53
CA GLN A 97 -6.57 9.90 13.72
C GLN A 97 -5.42 10.88 13.68
N TYR A 98 -4.27 10.44 13.15
CA TYR A 98 -3.10 11.30 13.13
C TYR A 98 -3.07 12.24 11.93
N HIS A 99 -3.66 11.84 10.82
CA HIS A 99 -3.50 12.59 9.58
C HIS A 99 -4.80 13.08 9.00
N GLY A 100 -5.90 12.38 9.27
CA GLY A 100 -7.17 12.73 8.65
C GLY A 100 -7.92 13.81 9.40
N SER A 101 -7.82 13.83 10.71
CA SER A 101 -8.55 14.80 11.49
C SER A 101 -7.66 15.88 12.05
N GLY A 102 -6.40 15.79 11.73
CA GLY A 102 -5.46 16.73 12.32
C GLY A 102 -5.53 18.11 11.79
N ASN A 103 -6.24 18.34 11.07
CA ASN A 103 -6.30 19.55 10.57
C ASN A 103 -6.29 20.56 11.16
#